data_f7dbc45c706c3a819956c63e54110026
#
_entry.id   f7dbc45c706c3a819956c63e54110026
#
_cell.length_a   1.000
_cell.length_b   1.000
_cell.length_c   1.000
_cell.angle_alpha   90.00
_cell.angle_beta   90.00
_cell.angle_gamma   90.00
#
_symmetry.space_group_name_H-M   'P 1'
#
loop_
_entity.id
_entity.type
_entity.pdbx_description
1 polymer ?
#
loop_
_entity_poly.entity_id
_entity_poly.type
_entity_poly.pdbx_seq_one_letter_code
_entity_poly.pdbx_strand_id
1 'polypeptide(L)'
;MFVLLAASGGAFLRAHCQVPCGIYDDEARFKLLFEHVTTIEKAMKEIASLSGQSPVNYNQLVRWVMNKEKHAEEFSEILSYYFLAQRLLPQTAEEEGRAVYLEQLELAHRLIVTAMKAKQTADLAHVQVLRDLLARLQKSYFAKK
;
A
#
# COMPACT_ATOMS: atom_id res chain seq x y z
N MET A 1 -8.95 -26.46 55.80
CA MET A 1 -9.16 -25.18 55.08
C MET A 1 -8.28 -25.21 53.84
N PHE A 2 -8.81 -25.66 52.69
CA PHE A 2 -8.05 -25.77 51.45
C PHE A 2 -8.26 -24.46 50.65
N VAL A 3 -7.16 -23.73 50.42
CA VAL A 3 -7.17 -22.54 49.56
C VAL A 3 -6.93 -23.02 48.12
N LEU A 4 -7.96 -22.92 47.29
CA LEU A 4 -7.83 -23.12 45.85
C LEU A 4 -7.17 -21.87 45.22
N LEU A 5 -5.91 -21.99 44.81
CA LEU A 5 -5.29 -20.98 43.94
C LEU A 5 -5.85 -21.17 42.52
N ALA A 6 -6.75 -20.29 42.12
CA ALA A 6 -7.15 -20.17 40.74
C ALA A 6 -6.01 -19.51 39.94
N ALA A 7 -5.27 -20.31 39.16
CA ALA A 7 -4.36 -19.81 38.15
C ALA A 7 -5.16 -19.15 37.03
N SER A 8 -5.32 -17.84 37.10
CA SER A 8 -5.83 -17.05 35.96
C SER A 8 -4.79 -17.06 34.86
N GLY A 9 -4.93 -17.96 33.88
CA GLY A 9 -4.19 -17.92 32.64
C GLY A 9 -4.51 -16.62 31.91
N GLY A 10 -3.64 -15.63 32.05
CA GLY A 10 -3.73 -14.39 31.29
C GLY A 10 -3.60 -14.71 29.81
N ALA A 11 -4.70 -14.66 29.08
CA ALA A 11 -4.65 -14.59 27.64
C ALA A 11 -3.87 -13.31 27.30
N PHE A 12 -2.64 -13.46 26.84
CA PHE A 12 -1.91 -12.34 26.27
C PHE A 12 -2.68 -11.85 25.03
N LEU A 13 -3.53 -10.84 25.22
CA LEU A 13 -4.12 -10.08 24.13
C LEU A 13 -2.95 -9.41 23.39
N ARG A 14 -2.49 -10.04 22.33
CA ARG A 14 -1.58 -9.41 21.37
C ARG A 14 -2.37 -8.30 20.67
N ALA A 15 -2.39 -7.12 21.25
CA ALA A 15 -2.83 -5.93 20.58
C ALA A 15 -1.82 -5.63 19.47
N HIS A 16 -2.16 -6.00 18.25
CA HIS A 16 -1.41 -5.55 17.08
C HIS A 16 -1.64 -4.05 16.89
N CYS A 17 -0.59 -3.36 16.51
CA CYS A 17 -0.29 -1.94 16.56
C CYS A 17 -1.35 -0.95 16.07
N GLN A 18 -2.45 -1.34 15.46
CA GLN A 18 -3.54 -0.44 15.06
C GLN A 18 -4.92 -1.07 15.25
N VAL A 19 -5.81 -0.32 15.87
CA VAL A 19 -7.21 -0.70 16.07
C VAL A 19 -8.03 -0.14 14.89
N PRO A 20 -8.95 -0.93 14.30
CA PRO A 20 -9.36 -2.28 14.65
C PRO A 20 -8.52 -3.38 13.99
N CYS A 21 -7.93 -4.25 14.80
CA CYS A 21 -7.17 -5.40 14.32
C CYS A 21 -8.09 -6.53 13.87
N GLY A 22 -7.82 -7.13 12.69
CA GLY A 22 -8.55 -8.30 12.19
C GLY A 22 -9.90 -8.02 11.52
N ILE A 23 -10.33 -6.76 11.41
CA ILE A 23 -11.57 -6.37 10.69
C ILE A 23 -11.31 -6.14 9.20
N TYR A 24 -10.10 -5.75 8.84
CA TYR A 24 -9.76 -5.41 7.45
C TYR A 24 -9.47 -6.64 6.61
N ASP A 25 -9.98 -6.63 5.38
CA ASP A 25 -9.76 -7.64 4.36
C ASP A 25 -8.52 -7.29 3.53
N ASP A 26 -7.54 -8.20 3.50
CA ASP A 26 -6.30 -8.04 2.74
C ASP A 26 -6.57 -7.92 1.23
N GLU A 27 -7.51 -8.71 0.68
CA GLU A 27 -7.88 -8.64 -0.74
C GLU A 27 -8.50 -7.28 -1.09
N ALA A 28 -9.38 -6.77 -0.23
CA ALA A 28 -9.97 -5.45 -0.40
C ALA A 28 -8.89 -4.35 -0.40
N ARG A 29 -7.83 -4.49 0.41
CA ARG A 29 -6.70 -3.55 0.42
C ARG A 29 -5.90 -3.59 -0.88
N PHE A 30 -5.60 -4.78 -1.42
CA PHE A 30 -4.97 -4.89 -2.73
C PHE A 30 -5.84 -4.31 -3.84
N LYS A 31 -7.14 -4.59 -3.83
CA LYS A 31 -8.09 -4.00 -4.79
C LYS A 31 -8.06 -2.47 -4.75
N LEU A 32 -8.08 -1.88 -3.56
CA LEU A 32 -8.01 -0.44 -3.38
C LEU A 32 -6.67 0.14 -3.90
N LEU A 33 -5.54 -0.55 -3.66
CA LEU A 33 -4.25 -0.15 -4.24
C LEU A 33 -4.28 -0.14 -5.77
N PHE A 34 -4.90 -1.12 -6.44
CA PHE A 34 -5.07 -1.12 -7.89
C PHE A 34 -6.01 -0.01 -8.37
N GLU A 35 -7.05 0.33 -7.62
CA GLU A 35 -7.93 1.45 -7.90
C GLU A 35 -7.17 2.79 -7.83
N HIS A 36 -6.30 2.98 -6.83
CA HIS A 36 -5.43 4.15 -6.74
C HIS A 36 -4.50 4.25 -7.95
N VAL A 37 -3.83 3.17 -8.36
CA VAL A 37 -2.96 3.17 -9.53
C VAL A 37 -3.74 3.54 -10.80
N THR A 38 -4.96 3.02 -10.96
CA THR A 38 -5.83 3.33 -12.10
C THR A 38 -6.26 4.80 -12.10
N THR A 39 -6.52 5.36 -10.92
CA THR A 39 -6.88 6.78 -10.78
C THR A 39 -5.70 7.69 -11.08
N ILE A 40 -4.49 7.34 -10.61
CA ILE A 40 -3.24 8.05 -10.94
C ILE A 40 -3.02 8.04 -12.46
N GLU A 41 -3.18 6.89 -13.12
CA GLU A 41 -3.07 6.78 -14.58
C GLU A 41 -4.03 7.72 -15.31
N LYS A 42 -5.30 7.70 -14.90
CA LYS A 42 -6.31 8.57 -15.49
C LYS A 42 -5.95 10.03 -15.29
N ALA A 43 -5.56 10.41 -14.08
CA ALA A 43 -5.17 11.78 -13.77
C ALA A 43 -3.97 12.25 -14.62
N MET A 44 -2.95 11.40 -14.82
CA MET A 44 -1.80 11.72 -15.69
C MET A 44 -2.21 11.95 -17.14
N LYS A 45 -3.11 11.10 -17.69
CA LYS A 45 -3.64 11.27 -19.05
C LYS A 45 -4.42 12.57 -19.21
N GLU A 46 -5.26 12.91 -18.23
CA GLU A 46 -6.04 14.14 -18.24
C GLU A 46 -5.14 15.38 -18.09
N ILE A 47 -4.12 15.33 -17.25
CA ILE A 47 -3.12 16.41 -17.11
C ILE A 47 -2.43 16.64 -18.45
N ALA A 48 -1.95 15.59 -19.12
CA ALA A 48 -1.29 15.71 -20.41
C ALA A 48 -2.24 16.31 -21.47
N SER A 49 -3.48 15.81 -21.54
CA SER A 49 -4.50 16.30 -22.47
C SER A 49 -4.85 17.78 -22.24
N LEU A 50 -5.11 18.17 -20.99
CA LEU A 50 -5.48 19.55 -20.64
C LEU A 50 -4.33 20.54 -20.85
N SER A 51 -3.09 20.12 -20.58
CA SER A 51 -1.91 20.95 -20.79
C SER A 51 -1.65 21.31 -22.25
N GLY A 52 -2.15 20.49 -23.19
CA GLY A 52 -2.04 20.73 -24.64
C GLY A 52 -3.16 21.59 -25.23
N GLN A 53 -4.17 21.98 -24.44
CA GLN A 53 -5.31 22.79 -24.92
C GLN A 53 -4.95 24.28 -25.03
N SER A 54 -5.63 24.98 -25.96
CA SER A 54 -5.54 26.44 -26.10
C SER A 54 -6.94 27.04 -26.25
N PRO A 55 -7.43 27.83 -25.27
CA PRO A 55 -6.79 28.14 -23.98
C PRO A 55 -6.78 26.94 -23.03
N VAL A 56 -5.80 26.91 -22.12
CA VAL A 56 -5.70 25.87 -21.08
C VAL A 56 -6.81 26.05 -20.04
N ASN A 57 -7.54 24.96 -19.74
CA ASN A 57 -8.48 24.95 -18.63
C ASN A 57 -7.75 24.69 -17.29
N TYR A 58 -7.17 25.74 -16.72
CA TYR A 58 -6.39 25.68 -15.49
C TYR A 58 -7.19 25.14 -14.29
N ASN A 59 -8.48 25.41 -14.20
CA ASN A 59 -9.30 24.88 -13.10
C ASN A 59 -9.36 23.35 -13.14
N GLN A 60 -9.60 22.75 -14.30
CA GLN A 60 -9.61 21.29 -14.43
C GLN A 60 -8.21 20.70 -14.30
N LEU A 61 -7.19 21.35 -14.84
CA LEU A 61 -5.80 20.92 -14.72
C LEU A 61 -5.38 20.79 -13.24
N VAL A 62 -5.64 21.82 -12.44
CA VAL A 62 -5.32 21.81 -11.00
C VAL A 62 -6.07 20.70 -10.27
N ARG A 63 -7.35 20.48 -10.57
CA ARG A 63 -8.14 19.40 -9.97
C ARG A 63 -7.56 18.01 -10.26
N TRP A 64 -7.09 17.76 -11.48
CA TRP A 64 -6.47 16.48 -11.83
C TRP A 64 -5.09 16.31 -11.19
N VAL A 65 -4.30 17.40 -11.08
CA VAL A 65 -3.04 17.37 -10.32
C VAL A 65 -3.30 17.00 -8.87
N MET A 66 -4.23 17.67 -8.19
CA MET A 66 -4.58 17.38 -6.79
C MET A 66 -5.12 15.96 -6.60
N ASN A 67 -5.92 15.47 -7.55
CA ASN A 67 -6.43 14.10 -7.53
C ASN A 67 -5.28 13.08 -7.62
N LYS A 68 -4.32 13.29 -8.55
CA LYS A 68 -3.12 12.45 -8.68
C LYS A 68 -2.31 12.43 -7.39
N GLU A 69 -2.04 13.60 -6.81
CA GLU A 69 -1.29 13.73 -5.56
C GLU A 69 -1.96 12.94 -4.42
N LYS A 70 -3.27 13.16 -4.22
CA LYS A 70 -4.04 12.51 -3.17
C LYS A 70 -4.00 10.98 -3.31
N HIS A 71 -4.28 10.45 -4.50
CA HIS A 71 -4.31 8.99 -4.68
C HIS A 71 -2.93 8.34 -4.56
N ALA A 72 -1.85 9.04 -4.92
CA ALA A 72 -0.49 8.55 -4.69
C ALA A 72 -0.12 8.56 -3.20
N GLU A 73 -0.63 9.50 -2.42
CA GLU A 73 -0.45 9.56 -0.97
C GLU A 73 -1.23 8.45 -0.27
N GLU A 74 -2.54 8.32 -0.53
CA GLU A 74 -3.38 7.25 0.03
C GLU A 74 -2.84 5.85 -0.30
N PHE A 75 -2.31 5.65 -1.52
CA PHE A 75 -1.60 4.43 -1.90
C PHE A 75 -0.39 4.15 -0.99
N SER A 76 0.44 5.15 -0.74
CA SER A 76 1.62 5.03 0.12
C SER A 76 1.24 4.82 1.60
N GLU A 77 0.17 5.44 2.06
CA GLU A 77 -0.38 5.25 3.41
C GLU A 77 -0.85 3.82 3.64
N ILE A 78 -1.57 3.21 2.68
CA ILE A 78 -2.00 1.82 2.78
C ILE A 78 -0.79 0.89 2.88
N LEU A 79 0.25 1.11 2.07
CA LEU A 79 1.47 0.31 2.14
C LEU A 79 2.18 0.47 3.49
N SER A 80 2.30 1.69 3.99
CA SER A 80 3.04 1.99 5.22
C SER A 80 2.28 1.52 6.47
N TYR A 81 1.03 1.94 6.62
CA TYR A 81 0.27 1.69 7.85
C TYR A 81 -0.42 0.34 7.90
N TYR A 82 -0.82 -0.20 6.75
CA TYR A 82 -1.48 -1.49 6.73
C TYR A 82 -0.50 -2.64 6.47
N PHE A 83 0.26 -2.60 5.38
CA PHE A 83 1.14 -3.71 5.03
C PHE A 83 2.42 -3.72 5.88
N LEU A 84 3.22 -2.66 5.85
CA LEU A 84 4.51 -2.64 6.55
C LEU A 84 4.36 -2.68 8.08
N ALA A 85 3.40 -1.94 8.64
CA ALA A 85 3.23 -1.86 10.09
C ALA A 85 2.49 -3.06 10.70
N GLN A 86 1.66 -3.80 9.93
CA GLN A 86 0.76 -4.79 10.52
C GLN A 86 0.80 -6.17 9.85
N ARG A 87 1.17 -6.29 8.57
CA ARG A 87 1.03 -7.54 7.81
C ARG A 87 2.36 -8.18 7.44
N LEU A 88 3.36 -7.38 7.14
CA LEU A 88 4.71 -7.85 6.82
C LEU A 88 5.53 -7.89 8.12
N LEU A 89 5.31 -8.94 8.90
CA LEU A 89 5.98 -9.10 10.19
C LEU A 89 7.46 -9.40 10.02
N PRO A 90 8.35 -8.71 10.75
CA PRO A 90 9.78 -8.98 10.72
C PRO A 90 10.09 -10.45 11.00
N GLN A 91 11.02 -11.02 10.24
CA GLN A 91 11.53 -12.38 10.40
C GLN A 91 13.01 -12.34 10.77
N THR A 92 13.44 -13.18 11.69
CA THR A 92 14.86 -13.33 12.05
C THR A 92 15.65 -14.01 10.93
N ALA A 93 16.98 -14.01 11.02
CA ALA A 93 17.86 -14.59 9.99
C ALA A 93 17.67 -16.11 9.84
N GLU A 94 17.27 -16.78 10.93
CA GLU A 94 17.13 -18.23 11.02
C GLU A 94 15.74 -18.72 10.60
N GLU A 95 14.75 -17.82 10.42
CA GLU A 95 13.39 -18.21 10.07
C GLU A 95 13.27 -18.51 8.56
N GLU A 96 12.62 -19.63 8.24
CA GLU A 96 12.39 -20.10 6.86
C GLU A 96 11.67 -19.04 6.00
N GLY A 97 10.81 -18.21 6.61
CA GLY A 97 10.08 -17.12 5.95
C GLY A 97 10.90 -15.88 5.59
N ARG A 98 12.17 -15.81 6.00
CA ARG A 98 13.02 -14.62 5.87
C ARG A 98 13.15 -14.10 4.44
N ALA A 99 13.40 -14.99 3.48
CA ALA A 99 13.58 -14.59 2.09
C ALA A 99 12.32 -13.95 1.50
N VAL A 100 11.16 -14.53 1.78
CA VAL A 100 9.86 -14.00 1.33
C VAL A 100 9.56 -12.65 2.00
N TYR A 101 9.84 -12.54 3.30
CA TYR A 101 9.71 -11.27 4.02
C TYR A 101 10.55 -10.16 3.40
N LEU A 102 11.82 -10.44 3.09
CA LEU A 102 12.73 -9.45 2.47
C LEU A 102 12.27 -9.04 1.06
N GLU A 103 11.80 -10.00 0.26
CA GLU A 103 11.21 -9.69 -1.05
C GLU A 103 10.00 -8.77 -0.91
N GLN A 104 9.07 -9.10 -0.01
CA GLN A 104 7.86 -8.29 0.22
C GLN A 104 8.20 -6.90 0.76
N LEU A 105 9.19 -6.79 1.64
CA LEU A 105 9.67 -5.51 2.16
C LEU A 105 10.26 -4.64 1.05
N GLU A 106 11.11 -5.23 0.19
CA GLU A 106 11.68 -4.53 -0.97
C GLU A 106 10.58 -4.06 -1.93
N LEU A 107 9.63 -4.93 -2.26
CA LEU A 107 8.51 -4.60 -3.14
C LEU A 107 7.68 -3.45 -2.58
N ALA A 108 7.33 -3.50 -1.30
CA ALA A 108 6.57 -2.43 -0.64
C ALA A 108 7.34 -1.10 -0.64
N HIS A 109 8.63 -1.12 -0.33
CA HIS A 109 9.47 0.09 -0.38
C HIS A 109 9.55 0.66 -1.80
N ARG A 110 9.80 -0.18 -2.81
CA ARG A 110 9.84 0.25 -4.22
C ARG A 110 8.51 0.83 -4.69
N LEU A 111 7.39 0.29 -4.26
CA LEU A 111 6.06 0.83 -4.54
C LEU A 111 5.89 2.25 -3.98
N ILE A 112 6.28 2.48 -2.71
CA ILE A 112 6.21 3.80 -2.07
C ILE A 112 7.09 4.81 -2.82
N VAL A 113 8.33 4.44 -3.14
CA VAL A 113 9.25 5.30 -3.92
C VAL A 113 8.71 5.59 -5.31
N THR A 114 8.07 4.61 -5.98
CA THR A 114 7.50 4.82 -7.31
C THR A 114 6.25 5.70 -7.26
N ALA A 115 5.41 5.56 -6.22
CA ALA A 115 4.28 6.47 -6.00
C ALA A 115 4.74 7.92 -5.79
N MET A 116 5.82 8.13 -5.01
CA MET A 116 6.43 9.44 -4.85
C MET A 116 6.91 10.01 -6.21
N LYS A 117 7.56 9.21 -7.07
CA LYS A 117 7.97 9.63 -8.41
C LYS A 117 6.75 9.97 -9.29
N ALA A 118 5.68 9.21 -9.20
CA ALA A 118 4.43 9.48 -9.91
C ALA A 118 3.78 10.82 -9.51
N LYS A 119 4.00 11.30 -8.28
CA LYS A 119 3.59 12.65 -7.86
C LYS A 119 4.33 13.74 -8.67
N GLN A 120 5.61 13.55 -8.97
CA GLN A 120 6.49 14.58 -9.56
C GLN A 120 6.34 14.75 -11.08
N THR A 121 5.62 13.86 -11.77
CA THR A 121 5.53 13.86 -13.23
C THR A 121 4.18 13.32 -13.72
N ALA A 122 3.90 13.47 -15.01
CA ALA A 122 2.80 12.83 -15.71
C ALA A 122 3.29 11.68 -16.64
N ASP A 123 4.50 11.15 -16.41
CA ASP A 123 5.05 10.02 -17.17
C ASP A 123 4.37 8.70 -16.77
N LEU A 124 3.65 8.11 -17.73
CA LEU A 124 2.93 6.85 -17.54
C LEU A 124 3.84 5.64 -17.28
N ALA A 125 5.15 5.74 -17.53
CA ALA A 125 6.09 4.67 -17.19
C ALA A 125 6.05 4.32 -15.69
N HIS A 126 5.84 5.31 -14.83
CA HIS A 126 5.71 5.06 -13.38
C HIS A 126 4.45 4.26 -13.04
N VAL A 127 3.35 4.45 -13.78
CA VAL A 127 2.12 3.67 -13.59
C VAL A 127 2.35 2.20 -13.94
N GLN A 128 3.05 1.92 -15.04
CA GLN A 128 3.38 0.54 -15.39
C GLN A 128 4.22 -0.14 -14.32
N VAL A 129 5.25 0.54 -13.82
CA VAL A 129 6.09 0.03 -12.72
C VAL A 129 5.26 -0.22 -11.46
N LEU A 130 4.31 0.68 -11.10
CA LEU A 130 3.41 0.47 -9.96
C LEU A 130 2.56 -0.79 -10.13
N ARG A 131 1.98 -1.01 -11.32
CA ARG A 131 1.18 -2.20 -11.61
C ARG A 131 1.98 -3.49 -11.48
N ASP A 132 3.17 -3.52 -12.06
CA ASP A 132 4.02 -4.72 -12.07
C ASP A 132 4.51 -5.07 -10.66
N LEU A 133 4.97 -4.08 -9.90
CA LEU A 133 5.41 -4.26 -8.52
C LEU A 133 4.24 -4.68 -7.61
N LEU A 134 3.07 -4.07 -7.79
CA LEU A 134 1.88 -4.39 -6.98
C LEU A 134 1.38 -5.82 -7.25
N ALA A 135 1.35 -6.24 -8.51
CA ALA A 135 0.99 -7.61 -8.88
C ALA A 135 1.97 -8.63 -8.29
N ARG A 136 3.27 -8.31 -8.29
CA ARG A 136 4.29 -9.16 -7.66
C ARG A 136 4.12 -9.22 -6.14
N LEU A 137 3.88 -8.10 -5.49
CA LEU A 137 3.62 -8.07 -4.05
C LEU A 137 2.39 -8.89 -3.69
N GLN A 138 1.28 -8.71 -4.41
CA GLN A 138 0.05 -9.48 -4.21
C GLN A 138 0.30 -10.99 -4.37
N LYS A 139 0.97 -11.39 -5.44
CA LYS A 139 1.32 -12.80 -5.68
C LYS A 139 2.17 -13.40 -4.57
N SER A 140 3.24 -12.71 -4.16
CA SER A 140 4.12 -13.16 -3.07
C SER A 140 3.39 -13.21 -1.73
N TYR A 141 2.50 -12.25 -1.48
CA TYR A 141 1.74 -12.15 -0.24
C TYR A 141 0.75 -13.31 -0.05
N PHE A 142 0.01 -13.68 -1.10
CA PHE A 142 -0.99 -14.76 -1.03
C PHE A 142 -0.41 -16.15 -1.27
N ALA A 143 0.80 -16.27 -1.86
CA ALA A 143 1.44 -17.58 -2.04
C ALA A 143 1.79 -18.29 -0.70
N LYS A 144 1.88 -17.53 0.39
CA LYS A 144 2.25 -18.02 1.74
C LYS A 144 1.04 -18.34 2.62
N LYS A 145 -0.18 -18.09 2.17
CA LYS A 145 -1.41 -18.40 2.88
C LYS A 145 -2.04 -19.68 2.36
#